data_0579da1dafffc8b23107cacd0d8af101
#
_entry.id   0579da1dafffc8b23107cacd0d8af101
#
_cell.length_a   1.000
_cell.length_b   1.000
_cell.length_c   1.000
_cell.angle_alpha   90.00
_cell.angle_beta   90.00
_cell.angle_gamma   90.00
#
_symmetry.space_group_name_H-M   'P 1'
#
loop_
_entity.id
_entity.type
_entity.pdbx_description
1 polymer ?
#
loop_
_entity_poly.entity_id
_entity_poly.type
_entity_poly.pdbx_seq_one_letter_code
_entity_poly.pdbx_strand_id
1 'polypeptide(L)'
;ILLPEIALTDQFAKKFKEFFGVEPAVWHSGASKKDKSIIWKGISEDKIKIVIGARSSLFLPFKKLGIIIVDEEHDSSYKQDEGVSYNARDMAITRASLENIPISLVTSIPSIETFNNIIKKKYSVTKLKSRYKAASLPKIEIINLHSEYLQKGFWIANKTIDKVNKYLENDDQVLFFLNRRGYAPFVICKKCGYKFECPNCTINLNFHKKLNRLLCHYCGYKSLLSKECKDKKECEFQFCGPGVEKIFAELKEIYPNKKIEIFSSDTLTKSNSNKKLITKAEKKEIDILVGTQLLSKGFHFPKLNCIVVVDSDFSSHGYDLRSAEKNIQLYHQLSGRAGRSGDKSIVYFQTYTPDDEILLNISKNDPHIFLQKELLIRKEKKLPPFYRLISLIISGKNELSIMKFAMVIKSSLPKIKQINILGPVLAPITKIRRSYRCRILIRAPKNLFIQKYLSESLNKIKVLPGIKLEVDVDPVNFS
;
A
#
# COMPACT_ATOMS: atom_id res chain seq x y z
N ILE A 1 16.78 9.95 10.78
CA ILE A 1 16.30 8.71 10.14
C ILE A 1 14.79 8.74 10.16
N LEU A 2 14.15 8.63 8.98
CA LEU A 2 12.71 8.57 8.82
C LEU A 2 12.27 7.11 8.71
N LEU A 3 11.27 6.72 9.48
CA LEU A 3 10.62 5.41 9.44
C LEU A 3 9.14 5.56 9.04
N PRO A 4 8.56 4.61 8.28
CA PRO A 4 7.21 4.73 7.78
C PRO A 4 6.14 4.58 8.88
N GLU A 5 6.43 3.85 9.95
CA GLU A 5 5.47 3.54 11.03
C GLU A 5 6.03 3.83 12.43
N ILE A 6 5.16 4.38 13.29
CA ILE A 6 5.48 4.70 14.69
C ILE A 6 5.82 3.43 15.49
N ALA A 7 5.13 2.32 15.22
CA ALA A 7 5.32 1.05 15.92
C ALA A 7 6.74 0.46 15.78
N LEU A 8 7.45 0.83 14.71
CA LEU A 8 8.83 0.37 14.45
C LEU A 8 9.88 1.22 15.13
N THR A 9 9.52 2.42 15.57
CA THR A 9 10.48 3.42 16.04
C THR A 9 11.20 2.95 17.32
N ASP A 10 10.45 2.38 18.28
CA ASP A 10 11.04 1.91 19.56
C ASP A 10 11.96 0.70 19.35
N GLN A 11 11.56 -0.27 18.53
CA GLN A 11 12.40 -1.44 18.24
C GLN A 11 13.67 -1.05 17.46
N PHE A 12 13.52 -0.13 16.51
CA PHE A 12 14.65 0.36 15.73
C PHE A 12 15.63 1.16 16.60
N ALA A 13 15.11 2.04 17.48
CA ALA A 13 15.91 2.81 18.40
C ALA A 13 16.72 1.90 19.36
N LYS A 14 16.09 0.81 19.85
CA LYS A 14 16.75 -0.17 20.71
C LYS A 14 17.89 -0.88 19.95
N LYS A 15 17.65 -1.37 18.75
CA LYS A 15 18.68 -1.99 17.91
C LYS A 15 19.80 -1.01 17.52
N PHE A 16 19.42 0.25 17.27
CA PHE A 16 20.38 1.30 16.99
C PHE A 16 21.34 1.51 18.18
N LYS A 17 20.78 1.59 19.41
CA LYS A 17 21.57 1.69 20.63
C LYS A 17 22.48 0.47 20.84
N GLU A 18 21.97 -0.73 20.60
CA GLU A 18 22.75 -1.98 20.71
C GLU A 18 23.94 -2.00 19.73
N PHE A 19 23.74 -1.47 18.53
CA PHE A 19 24.74 -1.52 17.47
C PHE A 19 25.76 -0.37 17.54
N PHE A 20 25.30 0.86 17.83
CA PHE A 20 26.12 2.05 17.80
C PHE A 20 26.53 2.56 19.19
N GLY A 21 26.02 1.97 20.27
CA GLY A 21 26.28 2.41 21.65
C GLY A 21 25.66 3.77 22.03
N VAL A 22 24.91 4.40 21.13
CA VAL A 22 24.31 5.73 21.32
C VAL A 22 22.81 5.63 21.26
N GLU A 23 22.12 6.28 22.21
CA GLU A 23 20.66 6.33 22.25
C GLU A 23 20.14 7.46 21.34
N PRO A 24 19.39 7.17 20.28
CA PRO A 24 18.80 8.18 19.43
C PRO A 24 17.58 8.80 20.09
N ALA A 25 17.32 10.09 19.83
CA ALA A 25 16.04 10.69 20.20
C ALA A 25 14.91 10.16 19.32
N VAL A 26 13.76 9.86 19.92
CA VAL A 26 12.61 9.28 19.24
C VAL A 26 11.51 10.31 19.08
N TRP A 27 11.13 10.61 17.80
CA TRP A 27 10.14 11.63 17.48
C TRP A 27 8.95 11.07 16.71
N HIS A 28 7.77 11.02 17.35
CA HIS A 28 6.51 10.59 16.73
C HIS A 28 5.29 11.24 17.39
N SER A 29 4.11 11.08 16.81
CA SER A 29 2.86 11.68 17.29
C SER A 29 2.48 11.24 18.73
N GLY A 30 2.82 10.01 19.12
CA GLY A 30 2.56 9.45 20.45
C GLY A 30 3.52 9.91 21.55
N ALA A 31 4.61 10.62 21.23
CA ALA A 31 5.51 11.17 22.25
C ALA A 31 4.83 12.31 23.05
N SER A 32 5.11 12.40 24.35
CA SER A 32 4.53 13.44 25.21
C SER A 32 4.93 14.84 24.79
N LYS A 33 4.13 15.86 25.13
CA LYS A 33 4.48 17.27 24.85
C LYS A 33 5.80 17.66 25.51
N LYS A 34 6.07 17.13 26.71
CA LYS A 34 7.31 17.38 27.46
C LYS A 34 8.52 16.81 26.69
N ASP A 35 8.46 15.56 26.26
CA ASP A 35 9.56 14.92 25.51
C ASP A 35 9.81 15.63 24.21
N LYS A 36 8.75 16.00 23.47
CA LYS A 36 8.87 16.80 22.24
C LYS A 36 9.56 18.14 22.48
N SER A 37 9.23 18.83 23.57
CA SER A 37 9.87 20.10 23.91
C SER A 37 11.36 19.92 24.22
N ILE A 38 11.72 18.88 24.96
CA ILE A 38 13.11 18.54 25.31
C ILE A 38 13.90 18.21 24.03
N ILE A 39 13.34 17.36 23.16
CA ILE A 39 13.99 16.97 21.90
C ILE A 39 14.16 18.17 20.99
N TRP A 40 13.11 18.99 20.82
CA TRP A 40 13.16 20.19 20.01
C TRP A 40 14.29 21.15 20.47
N LYS A 41 14.31 21.45 21.76
CA LYS A 41 15.34 22.30 22.36
C LYS A 41 16.75 21.69 22.21
N GLY A 42 16.90 20.39 22.50
CA GLY A 42 18.17 19.70 22.38
C GLY A 42 18.73 19.71 20.94
N ILE A 43 17.86 19.61 19.93
CA ILE A 43 18.25 19.74 18.52
C ILE A 43 18.63 21.18 18.18
N SER A 44 17.82 22.15 18.61
CA SER A 44 18.10 23.58 18.35
C SER A 44 19.38 24.09 19.03
N GLU A 45 19.77 23.46 20.14
CA GLU A 45 21.04 23.73 20.86
C GLU A 45 22.21 22.86 20.38
N ASP A 46 22.00 22.02 19.35
CA ASP A 46 23.00 21.09 18.81
C ASP A 46 23.48 20.01 19.80
N LYS A 47 22.71 19.73 20.83
CA LYS A 47 22.98 18.68 21.84
C LYS A 47 22.51 17.29 21.39
N ILE A 48 21.42 17.21 20.62
CA ILE A 48 20.88 15.97 20.05
C ILE A 48 21.30 15.90 18.58
N LYS A 49 22.09 14.87 18.26
CA LYS A 49 22.68 14.67 16.92
C LYS A 49 21.90 13.66 16.09
N ILE A 50 21.23 12.71 16.72
CA ILE A 50 20.58 11.58 16.06
C ILE A 50 19.12 11.53 16.45
N VAL A 51 18.25 11.58 15.45
CA VAL A 51 16.79 11.47 15.62
C VAL A 51 16.26 10.36 14.74
N ILE A 52 15.45 9.50 15.32
CA ILE A 52 14.64 8.51 14.62
C ILE A 52 13.18 8.91 14.77
N GLY A 53 12.46 8.99 13.65
CA GLY A 53 11.07 9.43 13.75
C GLY A 53 10.23 9.22 12.52
N ALA A 54 8.94 9.55 12.68
CA ALA A 54 7.97 9.57 11.61
C ALA A 54 8.09 10.86 10.76
N ARG A 55 7.21 11.03 9.79
CA ARG A 55 7.16 12.16 8.83
C ARG A 55 7.50 13.53 9.42
N SER A 56 6.94 13.85 10.58
CA SER A 56 7.11 15.18 11.21
C SER A 56 8.52 15.46 11.73
N SER A 57 9.36 14.44 11.93
CA SER A 57 10.75 14.64 12.34
C SER A 57 11.59 15.32 11.26
N LEU A 58 11.13 15.28 10.01
CA LEU A 58 11.77 15.98 8.90
C LEU A 58 11.85 17.50 9.12
N PHE A 59 10.95 18.11 9.87
CA PHE A 59 10.88 19.56 10.07
C PHE A 59 11.55 20.05 11.36
N LEU A 60 12.30 19.19 12.04
CA LEU A 60 13.03 19.55 13.23
C LEU A 60 14.19 20.54 12.93
N PRO A 61 14.49 21.48 13.85
CA PRO A 61 15.41 22.60 13.63
C PRO A 61 16.87 22.24 13.83
N PHE A 62 17.40 21.33 13.00
CA PHE A 62 18.82 21.00 13.03
C PHE A 62 19.65 22.17 12.53
N LYS A 63 20.65 22.58 13.29
CA LYS A 63 21.63 23.60 12.87
C LYS A 63 22.64 23.07 11.87
N LYS A 64 23.04 21.82 12.02
CA LYS A 64 24.07 21.16 11.21
C LYS A 64 23.59 19.76 10.83
N LEU A 65 22.54 19.69 9.98
CA LEU A 65 22.08 18.41 9.47
C LEU A 65 23.13 17.83 8.52
N GLY A 66 23.63 16.63 8.79
CA GLY A 66 24.69 16.01 7.99
C GLY A 66 24.18 14.97 6.99
N ILE A 67 23.06 14.28 7.30
CA ILE A 67 22.50 13.25 6.45
C ILE A 67 21.02 13.03 6.77
N ILE A 68 20.24 12.70 5.74
CA ILE A 68 18.88 12.21 5.89
C ILE A 68 18.83 10.76 5.39
N ILE A 69 18.19 9.88 6.18
CA ILE A 69 17.94 8.47 5.79
C ILE A 69 16.44 8.26 5.78
N VAL A 70 15.90 7.76 4.68
CA VAL A 70 14.49 7.41 4.52
C VAL A 70 14.39 5.91 4.31
N ASP A 71 13.94 5.20 5.33
CA ASP A 71 13.74 3.75 5.27
C ASP A 71 12.41 3.41 4.62
N GLU A 72 12.37 2.31 3.85
CA GLU A 72 11.20 1.90 3.05
C GLU A 72 10.60 3.07 2.25
N GLU A 73 11.44 3.77 1.45
CA GLU A 73 11.09 5.02 0.75
C GLU A 73 9.81 4.94 -0.09
N HIS A 74 9.45 3.74 -0.50
CA HIS A 74 8.26 3.44 -1.29
C HIS A 74 6.96 3.44 -0.46
N ASP A 75 7.05 3.46 0.89
CA ASP A 75 5.87 3.29 1.73
C ASP A 75 4.89 4.47 1.60
N SER A 76 3.63 4.14 1.38
CA SER A 76 2.57 5.13 1.20
C SER A 76 2.31 6.00 2.44
N SER A 77 2.75 5.56 3.64
CA SER A 77 2.58 6.31 4.88
C SER A 77 3.41 7.60 4.93
N TYR A 78 4.41 7.76 4.04
CA TYR A 78 5.12 9.03 3.89
C TYR A 78 4.25 10.15 3.30
N LYS A 79 3.15 9.83 2.64
CA LYS A 79 2.15 10.83 2.23
C LYS A 79 1.26 11.21 3.42
N GLN A 80 1.19 12.49 3.72
CA GLN A 80 0.23 13.04 4.67
C GLN A 80 -1.00 13.51 3.91
N ASP A 81 -2.17 12.99 4.29
CA ASP A 81 -3.44 13.32 3.66
C ASP A 81 -4.29 14.26 4.56
N GLU A 82 -4.03 14.32 5.87
CA GLU A 82 -4.74 15.19 6.81
C GLU A 82 -4.01 16.53 7.01
N GLY A 83 -4.74 17.64 6.93
CA GLY A 83 -4.17 18.99 7.06
C GLY A 83 -3.41 19.41 5.81
N VAL A 84 -2.15 19.78 5.97
CA VAL A 84 -1.28 20.12 4.83
C VAL A 84 -0.85 18.82 4.15
N SER A 85 -1.26 18.62 2.90
CA SER A 85 -0.89 17.44 2.13
C SER A 85 0.55 17.56 1.60
N TYR A 86 1.42 16.63 1.98
CA TYR A 86 2.80 16.52 1.47
C TYR A 86 3.29 15.07 1.50
N ASN A 87 4.32 14.78 0.72
CA ASN A 87 5.04 13.50 0.80
C ASN A 87 6.39 13.72 1.51
N ALA A 88 6.58 13.10 2.67
CA ALA A 88 7.79 13.31 3.49
C ALA A 88 9.07 12.83 2.79
N ARG A 89 9.01 11.77 1.97
CA ARG A 89 10.16 11.35 1.13
C ARG A 89 10.58 12.47 0.17
N ASP A 90 9.62 13.03 -0.56
CA ASP A 90 9.91 14.06 -1.56
C ASP A 90 10.37 15.36 -0.90
N MET A 91 9.79 15.69 0.26
CA MET A 91 10.26 16.82 1.09
C MET A 91 11.66 16.58 1.68
N ALA A 92 12.00 15.33 2.03
CA ALA A 92 13.34 14.97 2.50
C ALA A 92 14.39 15.16 1.39
N ILE A 93 14.07 14.76 0.16
CA ILE A 93 14.93 14.98 -1.02
C ILE A 93 15.11 16.48 -1.26
N THR A 94 14.01 17.24 -1.20
CA THR A 94 14.06 18.71 -1.36
C THR A 94 14.92 19.36 -0.27
N ARG A 95 14.72 18.98 1.00
CA ARG A 95 15.51 19.48 2.12
C ARG A 95 17.00 19.18 1.96
N ALA A 96 17.32 17.92 1.63
CA ALA A 96 18.71 17.51 1.40
C ALA A 96 19.39 18.32 0.29
N SER A 97 18.64 18.60 -0.80
CA SER A 97 19.12 19.43 -1.90
C SER A 97 19.33 20.88 -1.50
N LEU A 98 18.43 21.48 -0.72
CA LEU A 98 18.54 22.87 -0.25
C LEU A 98 19.68 23.05 0.76
N GLU A 99 19.89 22.08 1.64
CA GLU A 99 20.93 22.09 2.65
C GLU A 99 22.28 21.53 2.12
N ASN A 100 22.31 21.07 0.86
CA ASN A 100 23.47 20.46 0.19
C ASN A 100 24.08 19.30 1.00
N ILE A 101 23.25 18.41 1.50
CA ILE A 101 23.64 17.24 2.29
C ILE A 101 23.23 15.94 1.58
N PRO A 102 23.92 14.82 1.88
CA PRO A 102 23.52 13.51 1.34
C PRO A 102 22.17 13.04 1.88
N ILE A 103 21.45 12.30 1.03
CA ILE A 103 20.24 11.57 1.41
C ILE A 103 20.36 10.13 0.94
N SER A 104 19.98 9.20 1.80
CA SER A 104 19.86 7.78 1.47
C SER A 104 18.39 7.35 1.47
N LEU A 105 17.95 6.84 0.33
CA LEU A 105 16.63 6.21 0.16
C LEU A 105 16.80 4.69 0.22
N VAL A 106 16.31 4.08 1.29
CA VAL A 106 16.50 2.65 1.54
C VAL A 106 15.22 1.90 1.18
N THR A 107 15.33 0.85 0.39
CA THR A 107 14.17 0.05 -0.01
C THR A 107 14.58 -1.30 -0.58
N SER A 108 13.71 -2.29 -0.49
CA SER A 108 13.85 -3.57 -1.19
C SER A 108 13.41 -3.48 -2.65
N ILE A 109 12.30 -2.77 -2.91
CA ILE A 109 11.81 -2.44 -4.25
C ILE A 109 11.49 -0.95 -4.28
N PRO A 110 12.18 -0.16 -5.11
CA PRO A 110 11.99 1.28 -5.14
C PRO A 110 10.60 1.66 -5.65
N SER A 111 10.12 2.84 -5.24
CA SER A 111 8.98 3.46 -5.89
C SER A 111 9.29 3.73 -7.36
N ILE A 112 8.25 3.76 -8.19
CA ILE A 112 8.44 3.96 -9.64
C ILE A 112 9.07 5.33 -9.95
N GLU A 113 8.88 6.34 -9.10
CA GLU A 113 9.52 7.64 -9.20
C GLU A 113 11.03 7.53 -8.94
N THR A 114 11.42 6.84 -7.86
CA THR A 114 12.82 6.58 -7.53
C THR A 114 13.49 5.75 -8.62
N PHE A 115 12.82 4.68 -9.08
CA PHE A 115 13.32 3.84 -10.17
C PHE A 115 13.53 4.62 -11.47
N ASN A 116 12.61 5.50 -11.85
CA ASN A 116 12.77 6.38 -13.02
C ASN A 116 13.97 7.35 -12.86
N ASN A 117 14.23 7.85 -11.64
CA ASN A 117 15.37 8.70 -11.38
C ASN A 117 16.69 7.94 -11.42
N ILE A 118 16.69 6.67 -11.03
CA ILE A 118 17.85 5.76 -11.18
C ILE A 118 18.16 5.53 -12.66
N ILE A 119 17.16 5.18 -13.47
CA ILE A 119 17.33 4.98 -14.93
C ILE A 119 17.86 6.24 -15.59
N LYS A 120 17.38 7.41 -15.18
CA LYS A 120 17.86 8.71 -15.65
C LYS A 120 19.22 9.14 -15.09
N LYS A 121 19.89 8.28 -14.32
CA LYS A 121 21.19 8.56 -13.66
C LYS A 121 21.17 9.80 -12.76
N LYS A 122 20.00 10.16 -12.20
CA LYS A 122 19.88 11.23 -11.21
C LYS A 122 20.24 10.76 -9.81
N TYR A 123 20.09 9.49 -9.53
CA TYR A 123 20.41 8.85 -8.26
C TYR A 123 21.48 7.77 -8.48
N SER A 124 22.45 7.71 -7.59
CA SER A 124 23.37 6.58 -7.47
C SER A 124 22.66 5.40 -6.77
N VAL A 125 23.12 4.18 -7.06
CA VAL A 125 22.52 2.96 -6.49
C VAL A 125 23.58 2.08 -5.89
N THR A 126 23.37 1.70 -4.64
CA THR A 126 24.15 0.65 -3.98
C THR A 126 23.24 -0.55 -3.74
N LYS A 127 23.59 -1.71 -4.31
CA LYS A 127 22.84 -2.96 -4.13
C LYS A 127 23.52 -3.83 -3.07
N LEU A 128 22.78 -4.16 -2.00
CA LEU A 128 23.20 -5.17 -1.04
C LEU A 128 22.94 -6.55 -1.64
N LYS A 129 24.01 -7.30 -1.91
CA LYS A 129 23.93 -8.59 -2.61
C LYS A 129 23.55 -9.77 -1.71
N SER A 130 23.77 -9.67 -0.41
CA SER A 130 23.52 -10.74 0.55
C SER A 130 22.57 -10.27 1.65
N ARG A 131 21.78 -11.21 2.17
CA ARG A 131 20.99 -11.00 3.39
C ARG A 131 21.88 -11.12 4.63
N TYR A 132 21.46 -10.45 5.69
CA TYR A 132 22.09 -10.60 7.00
C TYR A 132 22.07 -12.08 7.43
N LYS A 133 23.20 -12.57 7.94
CA LYS A 133 23.43 -13.98 8.34
C LYS A 133 23.22 -15.01 7.22
N ALA A 134 23.47 -14.65 5.96
CA ALA A 134 23.35 -15.54 4.78
C ALA A 134 21.96 -16.22 4.65
N ALA A 135 20.90 -15.63 5.19
CA ALA A 135 19.54 -16.14 5.05
C ALA A 135 19.13 -16.20 3.57
N SER A 136 18.59 -17.33 3.12
CA SER A 136 18.10 -17.49 1.76
C SER A 136 16.75 -16.79 1.57
N LEU A 137 16.45 -16.41 0.32
CA LEU A 137 15.11 -15.96 -0.04
C LEU A 137 14.15 -17.17 0.00
N PRO A 138 12.90 -17.00 0.42
CA PRO A 138 11.92 -18.07 0.39
C PRO A 138 11.67 -18.53 -1.05
N LYS A 139 11.42 -19.81 -1.22
CA LYS A 139 10.87 -20.34 -2.46
C LYS A 139 9.46 -19.76 -2.65
N ILE A 140 9.10 -19.43 -3.88
CA ILE A 140 7.75 -18.96 -4.20
C ILE A 140 7.09 -19.99 -5.08
N GLU A 141 5.87 -20.37 -4.73
CA GLU A 141 5.07 -21.34 -5.48
C GLU A 141 3.66 -20.79 -5.71
N ILE A 142 3.20 -20.89 -6.96
CA ILE A 142 1.85 -20.46 -7.36
C ILE A 142 0.94 -21.70 -7.34
N ILE A 143 -0.18 -21.60 -6.64
CA ILE A 143 -1.24 -22.61 -6.58
C ILE A 143 -2.38 -22.14 -7.48
N ASN A 144 -2.55 -22.85 -8.61
CA ASN A 144 -3.59 -22.54 -9.57
C ASN A 144 -4.94 -23.09 -9.08
N LEU A 145 -5.85 -22.20 -8.70
CA LEU A 145 -7.18 -22.55 -8.19
C LEU A 145 -8.13 -23.15 -9.25
N HIS A 146 -7.80 -23.07 -10.54
CA HIS A 146 -8.57 -23.75 -11.59
C HIS A 146 -8.39 -25.26 -11.56
N SER A 147 -7.21 -25.73 -11.13
CA SER A 147 -6.89 -27.17 -11.06
C SER A 147 -7.15 -27.78 -9.69
N GLU A 148 -7.58 -26.97 -8.72
CA GLU A 148 -7.75 -27.41 -7.34
C GLU A 148 -9.23 -27.43 -6.93
N TYR A 149 -9.58 -28.45 -6.14
CA TYR A 149 -10.90 -28.49 -5.55
C TYR A 149 -11.00 -27.53 -4.37
N LEU A 150 -12.00 -26.64 -4.41
CA LEU A 150 -12.42 -25.79 -3.31
C LEU A 150 -13.79 -26.25 -2.83
N GLN A 151 -13.90 -26.62 -1.57
CA GLN A 151 -15.19 -26.88 -0.96
C GLN A 151 -16.09 -25.63 -1.03
N LYS A 152 -17.37 -25.81 -1.26
CA LYS A 152 -18.31 -24.67 -1.38
C LYS A 152 -18.28 -23.82 -0.11
N GLY A 153 -17.94 -22.54 -0.30
CA GLY A 153 -17.83 -21.58 0.81
C GLY A 153 -16.44 -21.46 1.43
N PHE A 154 -15.50 -22.33 1.09
CA PHE A 154 -14.09 -22.30 1.51
C PHE A 154 -13.23 -21.53 0.52
N TRP A 155 -12.08 -21.07 1.00
CA TRP A 155 -11.12 -20.25 0.25
C TRP A 155 -9.74 -20.88 0.17
N ILE A 156 -9.47 -21.89 1.00
CA ILE A 156 -8.18 -22.58 1.08
C ILE A 156 -8.29 -23.87 0.30
N ALA A 157 -7.44 -24.03 -0.72
CA ALA A 157 -7.43 -25.24 -1.53
C ALA A 157 -6.81 -26.41 -0.76
N ASN A 158 -7.30 -27.65 -0.99
CA ASN A 158 -6.79 -28.86 -0.34
C ASN A 158 -5.28 -29.00 -0.50
N LYS A 159 -4.76 -28.77 -1.70
CA LYS A 159 -3.30 -28.76 -1.95
C LYS A 159 -2.53 -27.77 -1.08
N THR A 160 -3.13 -26.63 -0.76
CA THR A 160 -2.54 -25.66 0.18
C THR A 160 -2.49 -26.25 1.58
N ILE A 161 -3.57 -26.93 2.01
CA ILE A 161 -3.66 -27.58 3.32
C ILE A 161 -2.57 -28.65 3.44
N ASP A 162 -2.42 -29.53 2.45
CA ASP A 162 -1.42 -30.59 2.42
C ASP A 162 0.01 -30.05 2.51
N LYS A 163 0.27 -28.91 1.84
CA LYS A 163 1.58 -28.25 1.88
C LYS A 163 1.84 -27.57 3.22
N VAL A 164 0.84 -26.95 3.82
CA VAL A 164 0.91 -26.29 5.12
C VAL A 164 1.15 -27.30 6.25
N ASN A 165 0.51 -28.48 6.18
CA ASN A 165 0.67 -29.56 7.16
C ASN A 165 2.13 -29.89 7.40
N LYS A 166 2.96 -29.98 6.37
CA LYS A 166 4.40 -30.27 6.47
C LYS A 166 5.16 -29.28 7.36
N TYR A 167 4.75 -28.01 7.36
CA TYR A 167 5.36 -26.98 8.21
C TYR A 167 4.82 -27.05 9.63
N LEU A 168 3.53 -27.29 9.80
CA LEU A 168 2.92 -27.44 11.12
C LEU A 168 3.38 -28.70 11.86
N GLU A 169 3.70 -29.79 11.13
CA GLU A 169 4.30 -31.00 11.66
C GLU A 169 5.76 -30.79 12.10
N ASN A 170 6.49 -29.92 11.41
CA ASN A 170 7.86 -29.53 11.77
C ASN A 170 7.91 -28.43 12.85
N ASP A 171 6.78 -28.17 13.48
CA ASP A 171 6.68 -27.17 14.54
C ASP A 171 7.04 -25.74 14.06
N ASP A 172 6.81 -25.45 12.78
CA ASP A 172 6.94 -24.12 12.19
C ASP A 172 5.67 -23.29 12.35
N GLN A 173 5.81 -21.95 12.28
CA GLN A 173 4.67 -21.04 12.21
C GLN A 173 4.25 -20.81 10.76
N VAL A 174 2.93 -20.71 10.56
CA VAL A 174 2.32 -20.44 9.26
C VAL A 174 1.54 -19.14 9.30
N LEU A 175 1.71 -18.30 8.28
CA LEU A 175 0.91 -17.08 8.10
C LEU A 175 -0.05 -17.25 6.93
N PHE A 176 -1.34 -17.12 7.18
CA PHE A 176 -2.34 -16.89 6.15
C PHE A 176 -2.55 -15.39 5.98
N PHE A 177 -2.12 -14.88 4.85
CA PHE A 177 -2.09 -13.47 4.54
C PHE A 177 -3.20 -13.09 3.57
N LEU A 178 -3.89 -11.99 3.90
CA LEU A 178 -4.89 -11.36 3.04
C LEU A 178 -4.47 -9.91 2.75
N ASN A 179 -4.42 -9.55 1.48
CA ASN A 179 -4.07 -8.18 1.08
C ASN A 179 -5.29 -7.25 1.08
N ARG A 180 -6.17 -7.39 2.06
CA ARG A 180 -7.41 -6.61 2.08
C ARG A 180 -7.23 -5.28 2.77
N ARG A 181 -7.09 -4.21 1.99
CA ARG A 181 -7.45 -2.84 2.41
C ARG A 181 -8.62 -2.37 1.54
N GLY A 182 -9.82 -2.24 2.16
CA GLY A 182 -10.94 -1.53 1.60
C GLY A 182 -11.97 -2.38 0.84
N TYR A 183 -13.19 -1.92 0.95
CA TYR A 183 -14.40 -2.42 0.31
C TYR A 183 -14.50 -1.91 -1.13
N ALA A 184 -13.78 -2.48 -2.07
CA ALA A 184 -14.08 -2.25 -3.47
C ALA A 184 -14.31 -3.61 -4.13
N PRO A 185 -15.55 -4.07 -4.25
CA PRO A 185 -15.85 -5.33 -4.88
C PRO A 185 -15.62 -5.20 -6.39
N PHE A 186 -14.46 -5.62 -6.87
CA PHE A 186 -14.34 -5.94 -8.29
C PHE A 186 -14.83 -7.37 -8.55
N VAL A 187 -15.05 -7.68 -9.81
CA VAL A 187 -15.60 -8.95 -10.22
C VAL A 187 -14.54 -9.73 -10.98
N ILE A 188 -14.30 -10.97 -10.59
CA ILE A 188 -13.44 -11.90 -11.30
C ILE A 188 -14.23 -13.11 -11.76
N CYS A 189 -13.97 -13.59 -12.96
CA CYS A 189 -14.49 -14.88 -13.40
C CYS A 189 -13.62 -16.00 -12.83
N LYS A 190 -14.18 -16.91 -12.05
CA LYS A 190 -13.46 -18.06 -11.50
C LYS A 190 -12.96 -19.04 -12.56
N LYS A 191 -13.63 -19.10 -13.72
CA LYS A 191 -13.29 -20.06 -14.79
C LYS A 191 -12.13 -19.58 -15.67
N CYS A 192 -11.94 -18.27 -15.87
CA CYS A 192 -10.90 -17.75 -16.78
C CYS A 192 -10.08 -16.60 -16.20
N GLY A 193 -10.32 -16.19 -14.95
CA GLY A 193 -9.61 -15.06 -14.33
C GLY A 193 -9.95 -13.68 -14.89
N TYR A 194 -10.91 -13.58 -15.83
CA TYR A 194 -11.29 -12.33 -16.48
C TYR A 194 -11.76 -11.28 -15.47
N LYS A 195 -11.25 -10.08 -15.59
CA LYS A 195 -11.59 -8.90 -14.79
C LYS A 195 -12.16 -7.83 -15.73
N PHE A 196 -13.23 -7.14 -15.30
CA PHE A 196 -13.84 -6.09 -16.10
C PHE A 196 -13.03 -4.80 -16.01
N GLU A 197 -12.38 -4.42 -17.11
CA GLU A 197 -11.56 -3.21 -17.18
C GLU A 197 -12.35 -2.00 -17.71
N CYS A 198 -11.93 -0.81 -17.29
CA CYS A 198 -12.47 0.43 -17.81
C CYS A 198 -11.89 0.72 -19.21
N PRO A 199 -12.72 0.96 -20.24
CA PRO A 199 -12.21 1.25 -21.59
C PRO A 199 -11.45 2.59 -21.69
N ASN A 200 -11.67 3.51 -20.73
CA ASN A 200 -11.06 4.83 -20.72
C ASN A 200 -9.87 4.95 -19.77
N CYS A 201 -9.68 3.95 -18.88
CA CYS A 201 -8.67 3.95 -17.83
C CYS A 201 -7.99 2.59 -17.75
N THR A 202 -6.82 2.53 -17.12
CA THR A 202 -6.08 1.28 -16.89
C THR A 202 -6.41 0.67 -15.51
N ILE A 203 -7.69 0.63 -15.15
CA ILE A 203 -8.15 0.09 -13.86
C ILE A 203 -9.37 -0.79 -14.06
N ASN A 204 -9.55 -1.73 -13.14
CA ASN A 204 -10.74 -2.56 -13.11
C ASN A 204 -11.96 -1.78 -12.63
N LEU A 205 -13.11 -2.17 -13.18
CA LEU A 205 -14.40 -1.64 -12.78
C LEU A 205 -14.84 -2.26 -11.44
N ASN A 206 -15.46 -1.46 -10.60
CA ASN A 206 -16.02 -1.91 -9.33
C ASN A 206 -17.51 -2.18 -9.45
N PHE A 207 -17.96 -3.30 -8.89
CA PHE A 207 -19.36 -3.65 -8.88
C PHE A 207 -20.12 -2.99 -7.73
N HIS A 208 -21.10 -2.19 -8.07
CA HIS A 208 -21.99 -1.53 -7.11
C HIS A 208 -23.28 -2.35 -6.96
N LYS A 209 -23.36 -3.17 -5.91
CA LYS A 209 -24.50 -4.07 -5.65
C LYS A 209 -25.85 -3.35 -5.65
N LYS A 210 -25.96 -2.15 -5.05
CA LYS A 210 -27.20 -1.37 -5.01
C LYS A 210 -27.67 -0.87 -6.38
N LEU A 211 -26.72 -0.61 -7.29
CA LEU A 211 -27.00 -0.12 -8.65
C LEU A 211 -27.03 -1.25 -9.67
N ASN A 212 -26.62 -2.46 -9.29
CA ASN A 212 -26.38 -3.60 -10.16
C ASN A 212 -25.55 -3.24 -11.41
N ARG A 213 -24.50 -2.44 -11.22
CA ARG A 213 -23.64 -1.90 -12.30
C ARG A 213 -22.18 -1.90 -11.92
N LEU A 214 -21.36 -1.99 -12.95
CA LEU A 214 -19.92 -1.76 -12.88
C LEU A 214 -19.64 -0.25 -13.05
N LEU A 215 -18.74 0.30 -12.24
CA LEU A 215 -18.40 1.73 -12.21
C LEU A 215 -16.89 1.94 -12.19
N CYS A 216 -16.40 2.83 -13.01
CA CYS A 216 -15.03 3.35 -12.91
C CYS A 216 -15.00 4.57 -11.97
N HIS A 217 -14.25 4.47 -10.87
CA HIS A 217 -14.10 5.57 -9.91
C HIS A 217 -13.09 6.67 -10.33
N TYR A 218 -12.56 6.58 -11.57
CA TYR A 218 -11.70 7.61 -12.14
C TYR A 218 -12.46 8.52 -13.11
N CYS A 219 -13.09 7.92 -14.11
CA CYS A 219 -13.74 8.68 -15.16
C CYS A 219 -15.27 8.68 -15.06
N GLY A 220 -15.84 7.85 -14.18
CA GLY A 220 -17.29 7.72 -14.03
C GLY A 220 -17.95 6.79 -15.07
N TYR A 221 -17.17 6.09 -15.91
CA TYR A 221 -17.72 5.12 -16.86
C TYR A 221 -18.57 4.08 -16.13
N LYS A 222 -19.75 3.79 -16.69
CA LYS A 222 -20.72 2.82 -16.14
C LYS A 222 -21.05 1.77 -17.20
N SER A 223 -21.11 0.52 -16.80
CA SER A 223 -21.64 -0.57 -17.63
C SER A 223 -22.51 -1.52 -16.82
N LEU A 224 -23.34 -2.30 -17.50
CA LEU A 224 -23.99 -3.43 -16.88
C LEU A 224 -22.96 -4.55 -16.67
N LEU A 225 -23.19 -5.40 -15.68
CA LEU A 225 -22.43 -6.63 -15.55
C LEU A 225 -22.83 -7.56 -16.69
N SER A 226 -21.91 -7.87 -17.58
CA SER A 226 -22.15 -8.90 -18.60
C SER A 226 -22.30 -10.26 -17.92
N LYS A 227 -23.17 -11.10 -18.47
CA LYS A 227 -23.29 -12.50 -18.05
C LYS A 227 -22.15 -13.36 -18.60
N GLU A 228 -21.39 -12.84 -19.57
CA GLU A 228 -20.32 -13.53 -20.27
C GLU A 228 -19.00 -12.76 -20.14
N CYS A 229 -17.90 -13.49 -19.99
CA CYS A 229 -16.56 -12.95 -20.10
C CYS A 229 -16.11 -12.91 -21.58
N LYS A 230 -14.90 -12.36 -21.87
CA LYS A 230 -14.36 -12.27 -23.25
C LYS A 230 -14.37 -13.60 -23.99
N ASP A 231 -14.14 -14.70 -23.29
CA ASP A 231 -14.02 -16.03 -23.90
C ASP A 231 -15.36 -16.72 -24.14
N LYS A 232 -16.50 -16.03 -23.89
CA LYS A 232 -17.88 -16.51 -24.08
C LYS A 232 -18.18 -17.89 -23.49
N LYS A 233 -17.46 -18.30 -22.47
CA LYS A 233 -17.68 -19.55 -21.74
C LYS A 233 -18.68 -19.32 -20.60
N GLU A 234 -19.32 -20.38 -20.13
CA GLU A 234 -20.10 -20.31 -18.89
C GLU A 234 -19.29 -19.67 -17.77
N CYS A 235 -19.72 -18.50 -17.31
CA CYS A 235 -19.00 -17.69 -16.35
C CYS A 235 -19.49 -17.91 -14.92
N GLU A 236 -18.56 -18.04 -14.00
CA GLU A 236 -18.85 -18.02 -12.56
C GLU A 236 -18.16 -16.80 -11.95
N PHE A 237 -18.94 -15.78 -11.60
CA PHE A 237 -18.40 -14.52 -11.10
C PHE A 237 -18.28 -14.52 -9.58
N GLN A 238 -17.08 -14.17 -9.10
CA GLN A 238 -16.79 -13.89 -7.71
C GLN A 238 -16.74 -12.37 -7.49
N PHE A 239 -17.51 -11.86 -6.53
CA PHE A 239 -17.70 -10.42 -6.31
C PHE A 239 -16.84 -9.81 -5.22
N CYS A 240 -16.17 -10.58 -4.39
CA CYS A 240 -15.24 -10.11 -3.37
C CYS A 240 -14.41 -11.27 -2.82
N GLY A 241 -13.25 -10.94 -2.26
CA GLY A 241 -12.41 -11.90 -1.54
C GLY A 241 -12.91 -12.19 -0.12
N PRO A 242 -12.29 -13.14 0.59
CA PRO A 242 -12.63 -13.48 1.96
C PRO A 242 -12.26 -12.37 2.93
N GLY A 243 -12.94 -12.29 4.07
CA GLY A 243 -12.49 -11.53 5.23
C GLY A 243 -11.57 -12.34 6.12
N VAL A 244 -10.83 -11.64 6.99
CA VAL A 244 -9.90 -12.29 7.97
C VAL A 244 -10.65 -13.25 8.86
N GLU A 245 -11.84 -12.84 9.32
CA GLU A 245 -12.72 -13.64 10.19
C GLU A 245 -13.18 -14.92 9.52
N LYS A 246 -13.44 -14.85 8.20
CA LYS A 246 -13.89 -16.02 7.42
C LYS A 246 -12.74 -17.03 7.26
N ILE A 247 -11.54 -16.57 6.95
CA ILE A 247 -10.36 -17.44 6.88
C ILE A 247 -10.03 -18.02 8.25
N PHE A 248 -10.15 -17.22 9.31
CA PHE A 248 -9.97 -17.70 10.68
C PHE A 248 -10.95 -18.82 11.04
N ALA A 249 -12.23 -18.64 10.73
CA ALA A 249 -13.26 -19.66 10.99
C ALA A 249 -12.98 -20.95 10.22
N GLU A 250 -12.62 -20.86 8.93
CA GLU A 250 -12.25 -21.96 8.07
C GLU A 250 -11.02 -22.73 8.62
N LEU A 251 -9.99 -21.99 9.04
CA LEU A 251 -8.81 -22.60 9.64
C LEU A 251 -9.08 -23.25 10.99
N LYS A 252 -10.00 -22.75 11.80
CA LYS A 252 -10.42 -23.38 13.03
C LYS A 252 -11.15 -24.70 12.80
N GLU A 253 -11.91 -24.81 11.71
CA GLU A 253 -12.55 -26.05 11.29
C GLU A 253 -11.51 -27.07 10.81
N ILE A 254 -10.53 -26.64 10.00
CA ILE A 254 -9.47 -27.51 9.47
C ILE A 254 -8.47 -27.94 10.57
N TYR A 255 -8.12 -27.03 11.47
CA TYR A 255 -7.09 -27.22 12.51
C TYR A 255 -7.62 -26.97 13.92
N PRO A 256 -8.55 -27.78 14.46
CA PRO A 256 -9.21 -27.53 15.75
C PRO A 256 -8.23 -27.53 16.92
N ASN A 257 -7.12 -28.27 16.85
CA ASN A 257 -6.13 -28.42 17.91
C ASN A 257 -4.97 -27.41 17.82
N LYS A 258 -4.91 -26.56 16.79
CA LYS A 258 -3.84 -25.58 16.63
C LYS A 258 -4.26 -24.21 17.22
N LYS A 259 -3.26 -23.50 17.73
CA LYS A 259 -3.45 -22.12 18.24
C LYS A 259 -3.42 -21.14 17.07
N ILE A 260 -4.59 -20.59 16.76
CA ILE A 260 -4.77 -19.66 15.62
C ILE A 260 -5.17 -18.29 16.16
N GLU A 261 -4.52 -17.24 15.67
CA GLU A 261 -4.77 -15.85 16.09
C GLU A 261 -4.86 -14.88 14.92
N ILE A 262 -5.74 -13.87 15.06
CA ILE A 262 -5.94 -12.80 14.06
C ILE A 262 -5.06 -11.59 14.39
N PHE A 263 -4.32 -11.14 13.38
CA PHE A 263 -3.51 -9.92 13.39
C PHE A 263 -4.08 -8.91 12.39
N SER A 264 -4.95 -8.02 12.86
CA SER A 264 -5.50 -6.93 12.06
C SER A 264 -5.27 -5.58 12.75
N SER A 265 -5.41 -4.47 12.00
CA SER A 265 -5.32 -3.12 12.58
C SER A 265 -6.31 -2.90 13.72
N ASP A 266 -7.51 -3.48 13.61
CA ASP A 266 -8.57 -3.32 14.59
C ASP A 266 -8.27 -4.10 15.88
N THR A 267 -7.64 -5.27 15.76
CA THR A 267 -7.17 -6.03 16.93
C THR A 267 -5.97 -5.38 17.59
N LEU A 268 -5.18 -4.60 16.85
CA LEU A 268 -3.93 -3.99 17.30
C LEU A 268 -4.07 -2.53 17.81
N THR A 269 -5.23 -1.91 17.78
CA THR A 269 -5.46 -0.54 18.30
C THR A 269 -5.52 -0.44 19.82
N LYS A 270 -5.70 -1.54 20.55
CA LYS A 270 -5.70 -1.58 22.02
C LYS A 270 -4.29 -1.87 22.56
N SER A 271 -3.53 -0.85 22.93
CA SER A 271 -2.07 -0.85 23.12
C SER A 271 -1.46 -1.97 24.02
N ASN A 272 -2.15 -2.46 25.04
CA ASN A 272 -1.60 -3.48 25.94
C ASN A 272 -1.86 -4.94 25.47
N SER A 273 -2.96 -5.22 24.77
CA SER A 273 -3.23 -6.55 24.22
C SER A 273 -2.32 -6.87 23.04
N ASN A 274 -1.88 -5.86 22.30
CA ASN A 274 -1.04 -5.98 21.13
C ASN A 274 0.38 -6.42 21.43
N LYS A 275 1.00 -5.80 22.42
CA LYS A 275 2.35 -6.21 22.86
C LYS A 275 2.35 -7.67 23.31
N LYS A 276 1.30 -8.10 24.02
CA LYS A 276 1.15 -9.51 24.44
C LYS A 276 0.99 -10.47 23.28
N LEU A 277 0.18 -10.10 22.26
CA LEU A 277 -0.06 -10.96 21.08
C LEU A 277 1.21 -11.11 20.23
N ILE A 278 1.94 -10.00 20.01
CA ILE A 278 3.22 -10.01 19.30
C ILE A 278 4.24 -10.87 20.05
N THR A 279 4.37 -10.67 21.37
CA THR A 279 5.29 -11.46 22.21
C THR A 279 4.96 -12.95 22.18
N LYS A 280 3.67 -13.32 22.17
CA LYS A 280 3.24 -14.73 22.02
C LYS A 280 3.67 -15.31 20.68
N ALA A 281 3.50 -14.54 19.58
CA ALA A 281 3.93 -14.98 18.25
C ALA A 281 5.47 -15.11 18.17
N GLU A 282 6.22 -14.15 18.73
CA GLU A 282 7.68 -14.20 18.81
C GLU A 282 8.19 -15.40 19.64
N LYS A 283 7.48 -15.75 20.72
CA LYS A 283 7.78 -16.92 21.56
C LYS A 283 7.24 -18.24 21.02
N LYS A 284 6.61 -18.22 19.85
CA LYS A 284 6.03 -19.41 19.22
C LYS A 284 4.87 -20.05 20.02
N GLU A 285 4.12 -19.25 20.77
CA GLU A 285 2.91 -19.72 21.46
C GLU A 285 1.69 -19.76 20.51
N ILE A 286 1.85 -19.39 19.23
CA ILE A 286 0.84 -19.36 18.16
C ILE A 286 1.35 -20.16 16.98
N ASP A 287 0.58 -21.14 16.50
CA ASP A 287 0.95 -21.98 15.37
C ASP A 287 0.59 -21.32 14.02
N ILE A 288 -0.61 -20.73 13.95
CA ILE A 288 -1.13 -20.13 12.72
C ILE A 288 -1.52 -18.67 12.96
N LEU A 289 -0.95 -17.79 12.15
CA LEU A 289 -1.25 -16.37 12.11
C LEU A 289 -2.21 -16.08 10.94
N VAL A 290 -3.29 -15.35 11.17
CA VAL A 290 -4.17 -14.87 10.10
C VAL A 290 -4.11 -13.36 10.09
N GLY A 291 -3.73 -12.73 8.98
CA GLY A 291 -3.58 -11.29 9.04
C GLY A 291 -3.47 -10.56 7.71
N THR A 292 -3.35 -9.25 7.82
CA THR A 292 -3.28 -8.32 6.70
C THR A 292 -1.93 -7.59 6.66
N GLN A 293 -1.83 -6.53 5.88
CA GLN A 293 -0.60 -5.77 5.60
C GLN A 293 0.23 -5.38 6.84
N LEU A 294 -0.36 -5.36 8.02
CA LEU A 294 0.38 -5.06 9.24
C LEU A 294 1.51 -6.07 9.49
N LEU A 295 1.29 -7.35 9.18
CA LEU A 295 2.29 -8.41 9.35
C LEU A 295 3.43 -8.36 8.33
N SER A 296 3.24 -7.65 7.22
CA SER A 296 4.33 -7.44 6.25
C SER A 296 5.39 -6.47 6.76
N LYS A 297 5.11 -5.71 7.84
CA LYS A 297 5.95 -4.63 8.33
C LYS A 297 6.53 -4.93 9.73
N GLY A 298 7.83 -4.75 9.89
CA GLY A 298 8.54 -4.58 11.16
C GLY A 298 8.68 -5.78 12.10
N PHE A 299 7.74 -6.70 12.16
CA PHE A 299 7.76 -7.80 13.12
C PHE A 299 8.72 -8.92 12.71
N HIS A 300 9.30 -9.57 13.72
CA HIS A 300 10.18 -10.70 13.53
C HIS A 300 9.59 -11.94 14.21
N PHE A 301 9.20 -12.93 13.41
CA PHE A 301 8.72 -14.22 13.88
C PHE A 301 9.77 -15.28 13.53
N PRO A 302 10.54 -15.77 14.51
CA PRO A 302 11.70 -16.63 14.25
C PRO A 302 11.39 -17.94 13.50
N LYS A 303 10.20 -18.49 13.73
CA LYS A 303 9.74 -19.75 13.17
C LYS A 303 8.75 -19.61 12.02
N LEU A 304 8.57 -18.40 11.49
CA LEU A 304 7.70 -18.18 10.33
C LEU A 304 8.38 -18.64 9.03
N ASN A 305 8.13 -19.88 8.65
CA ASN A 305 8.74 -20.51 7.49
C ASN A 305 7.76 -20.79 6.34
N CYS A 306 6.45 -20.64 6.58
CA CYS A 306 5.42 -20.78 5.55
C CYS A 306 4.48 -19.59 5.54
N ILE A 307 4.25 -19.00 4.36
CA ILE A 307 3.27 -17.94 4.15
C ILE A 307 2.33 -18.37 3.03
N VAL A 308 1.03 -18.20 3.24
CA VAL A 308 -0.03 -18.44 2.24
C VAL A 308 -0.72 -17.12 1.94
N VAL A 309 -0.62 -16.62 0.73
CA VAL A 309 -1.42 -15.49 0.25
C VAL A 309 -2.71 -16.05 -0.35
N VAL A 310 -3.82 -15.87 0.36
CA VAL A 310 -5.10 -16.54 0.04
C VAL A 310 -5.84 -15.86 -1.10
N ASP A 311 -5.69 -14.54 -1.24
CA ASP A 311 -6.51 -13.69 -2.11
C ASP A 311 -5.67 -12.86 -3.10
N SER A 312 -4.64 -13.46 -3.71
CA SER A 312 -3.72 -12.73 -4.58
C SER A 312 -4.42 -12.04 -5.77
N ASP A 313 -5.50 -12.62 -6.29
CA ASP A 313 -6.28 -12.05 -7.40
C ASP A 313 -6.99 -10.75 -7.06
N PHE A 314 -7.41 -10.60 -5.80
CA PHE A 314 -8.18 -9.45 -5.35
C PHE A 314 -7.33 -8.24 -4.99
N SER A 315 -6.02 -8.41 -4.95
CA SER A 315 -5.06 -7.37 -4.64
C SER A 315 -4.50 -6.66 -5.87
N SER A 316 -4.43 -7.34 -7.01
CA SER A 316 -3.60 -6.91 -8.12
C SER A 316 -4.16 -5.76 -8.97
N HIS A 317 -5.46 -5.50 -8.97
CA HIS A 317 -6.06 -4.56 -9.91
C HIS A 317 -7.30 -3.86 -9.31
N GLY A 318 -7.11 -3.10 -8.25
CA GLY A 318 -8.19 -2.28 -7.70
C GLY A 318 -8.39 -0.96 -8.45
N TYR A 319 -9.17 -0.08 -7.86
CA TYR A 319 -9.37 1.31 -8.32
C TYR A 319 -8.13 2.20 -8.15
N ASP A 320 -6.99 1.68 -7.71
CA ASP A 320 -5.76 2.43 -7.46
C ASP A 320 -4.78 2.26 -8.63
N LEU A 321 -4.43 3.35 -9.29
CA LEU A 321 -3.44 3.38 -10.39
C LEU A 321 -2.06 2.85 -9.97
N ARG A 322 -1.78 2.79 -8.66
CA ARG A 322 -0.53 2.28 -8.10
C ARG A 322 -0.66 0.86 -7.55
N SER A 323 -1.79 0.19 -7.77
CA SER A 323 -2.04 -1.14 -7.19
C SER A 323 -0.97 -2.16 -7.57
N ALA A 324 -0.57 -2.21 -8.83
CA ALA A 324 0.46 -3.13 -9.31
C ALA A 324 1.82 -2.90 -8.61
N GLU A 325 2.25 -1.63 -8.54
CA GLU A 325 3.45 -1.22 -7.82
C GLU A 325 3.39 -1.59 -6.33
N LYS A 326 2.27 -1.26 -5.67
CA LYS A 326 2.07 -1.57 -4.24
C LYS A 326 2.04 -3.07 -3.96
N ASN A 327 1.49 -3.87 -4.88
CA ASN A 327 1.42 -5.32 -4.71
C ASN A 327 2.77 -5.99 -4.83
N ILE A 328 3.58 -5.63 -5.82
CA ILE A 328 4.92 -6.22 -5.94
C ILE A 328 5.79 -5.84 -4.73
N GLN A 329 5.71 -4.59 -4.26
CA GLN A 329 6.40 -4.14 -3.06
C GLN A 329 5.94 -4.91 -1.82
N LEU A 330 4.63 -5.04 -1.63
CA LEU A 330 4.04 -5.77 -0.51
C LEU A 330 4.42 -7.26 -0.51
N TYR A 331 4.29 -7.93 -1.65
CA TYR A 331 4.59 -9.34 -1.75
C TYR A 331 6.08 -9.64 -1.56
N HIS A 332 6.93 -8.75 -2.05
CA HIS A 332 8.37 -8.84 -1.80
C HIS A 332 8.72 -8.61 -0.32
N GLN A 333 8.11 -7.61 0.33
CA GLN A 333 8.27 -7.40 1.77
C GLN A 333 7.77 -8.60 2.57
N LEU A 334 6.61 -9.16 2.20
CA LEU A 334 6.03 -10.33 2.84
C LEU A 334 6.94 -11.55 2.70
N SER A 335 7.44 -11.82 1.49
CA SER A 335 8.42 -12.88 1.23
C SER A 335 9.69 -12.68 2.06
N GLY A 336 10.10 -11.43 2.26
CA GLY A 336 11.21 -11.07 3.15
C GLY A 336 11.00 -11.41 4.62
N ARG A 337 9.80 -11.79 5.07
CA ARG A 337 9.51 -12.19 6.46
C ARG A 337 9.76 -13.66 6.73
N ALA A 338 9.57 -14.51 5.74
CA ALA A 338 9.83 -15.94 5.89
C ALA A 338 11.34 -16.25 5.93
N GLY A 339 11.72 -17.25 6.72
CA GLY A 339 13.08 -17.81 6.73
C GLY A 339 14.18 -16.89 7.27
N ARG A 340 13.85 -15.93 8.14
CA ARG A 340 14.85 -15.02 8.72
C ARG A 340 15.84 -15.71 9.66
N SER A 341 15.50 -16.86 10.17
CA SER A 341 16.37 -17.67 11.05
C SER A 341 17.33 -18.57 10.28
N GLY A 342 17.31 -18.54 8.94
CA GLY A 342 18.16 -19.36 8.09
C GLY A 342 17.51 -20.68 7.61
N ASP A 343 16.31 -21.00 8.09
CA ASP A 343 15.56 -22.19 7.70
C ASP A 343 15.01 -22.06 6.27
N LYS A 344 14.78 -23.21 5.60
CA LYS A 344 14.11 -23.26 4.31
C LYS A 344 12.67 -22.75 4.45
N SER A 345 12.33 -21.73 3.71
CA SER A 345 11.02 -21.11 3.78
C SER A 345 10.33 -21.02 2.42
N ILE A 346 9.00 -20.88 2.45
CA ILE A 346 8.18 -20.82 1.25
C ILE A 346 7.05 -19.81 1.35
N VAL A 347 6.66 -19.28 0.21
CA VAL A 347 5.43 -18.46 0.06
C VAL A 347 4.56 -19.07 -1.02
N TYR A 348 3.35 -19.45 -0.67
CA TYR A 348 2.32 -19.92 -1.58
C TYR A 348 1.39 -18.79 -1.96
N PHE A 349 1.14 -18.62 -3.26
CA PHE A 349 0.13 -17.71 -3.79
C PHE A 349 -1.03 -18.51 -4.39
N GLN A 350 -2.20 -18.45 -3.79
CA GLN A 350 -3.42 -19.01 -4.38
C GLN A 350 -4.03 -18.00 -5.36
N THR A 351 -4.30 -18.44 -6.59
CA THR A 351 -4.78 -17.54 -7.67
C THR A 351 -5.60 -18.27 -8.72
N TYR A 352 -6.58 -17.56 -9.29
CA TYR A 352 -7.27 -17.92 -10.54
C TYR A 352 -6.56 -17.37 -11.79
N THR A 353 -5.46 -16.62 -11.62
CA THR A 353 -4.66 -16.06 -12.70
C THR A 353 -3.19 -16.41 -12.51
N PRO A 354 -2.78 -17.70 -12.71
CA PRO A 354 -1.42 -18.16 -12.45
C PRO A 354 -0.37 -17.47 -13.33
N ASP A 355 -0.78 -16.93 -14.47
CA ASP A 355 0.08 -16.20 -15.41
C ASP A 355 0.13 -14.68 -15.13
N ASP A 356 -0.38 -14.23 -13.96
CA ASP A 356 -0.30 -12.83 -13.56
C ASP A 356 1.17 -12.36 -13.52
N GLU A 357 1.48 -11.27 -14.24
CA GLU A 357 2.86 -10.77 -14.38
C GLU A 357 3.51 -10.42 -13.03
N ILE A 358 2.75 -9.95 -12.05
CA ILE A 358 3.27 -9.62 -10.72
C ILE A 358 3.74 -10.91 -10.05
N LEU A 359 2.90 -11.95 -10.05
CA LEU A 359 3.23 -13.24 -9.43
C LEU A 359 4.41 -13.92 -10.13
N LEU A 360 4.46 -13.88 -11.46
CA LEU A 360 5.58 -14.43 -12.24
C LEU A 360 6.89 -13.68 -11.96
N ASN A 361 6.86 -12.34 -11.84
CA ASN A 361 8.07 -11.57 -11.52
C ASN A 361 8.56 -11.82 -10.09
N ILE A 362 7.63 -11.95 -9.13
CA ILE A 362 7.99 -12.30 -7.75
C ILE A 362 8.59 -13.70 -7.68
N SER A 363 8.03 -14.67 -8.41
CA SER A 363 8.53 -16.04 -8.41
C SER A 363 9.94 -16.16 -9.02
N LYS A 364 10.28 -15.29 -9.97
CA LYS A 364 11.62 -15.20 -10.57
C LYS A 364 12.58 -14.34 -9.76
N ASN A 365 12.07 -13.67 -8.71
CA ASN A 365 12.82 -12.76 -7.83
C ASN A 365 13.53 -11.62 -8.59
N ASP A 366 12.92 -11.14 -9.69
CA ASP A 366 13.44 -10.02 -10.50
C ASP A 366 12.42 -8.88 -10.62
N PRO A 367 12.34 -8.00 -9.62
CA PRO A 367 11.45 -6.85 -9.65
C PRO A 367 11.82 -5.80 -10.70
N HIS A 368 13.05 -5.82 -11.24
CA HIS A 368 13.49 -4.83 -12.23
C HIS A 368 12.72 -4.95 -13.54
N ILE A 369 12.49 -6.16 -14.01
CA ILE A 369 11.74 -6.43 -15.25
C ILE A 369 10.32 -5.86 -15.12
N PHE A 370 9.67 -6.10 -13.97
CA PHE A 370 8.35 -5.55 -13.70
C PHE A 370 8.35 -4.01 -13.69
N LEU A 371 9.30 -3.37 -12.98
CA LEU A 371 9.37 -1.92 -12.89
C LEU A 371 9.65 -1.27 -14.26
N GLN A 372 10.46 -1.89 -15.10
CA GLN A 372 10.70 -1.41 -16.48
C GLN A 372 9.42 -1.44 -17.31
N LYS A 373 8.69 -2.56 -17.30
CA LYS A 373 7.40 -2.69 -17.99
C LYS A 373 6.37 -1.68 -17.48
N GLU A 374 6.27 -1.55 -16.16
CA GLU A 374 5.36 -0.59 -15.53
C GLU A 374 5.68 0.85 -15.95
N LEU A 375 6.96 1.23 -16.05
CA LEU A 375 7.36 2.53 -16.58
C LEU A 375 6.89 2.75 -18.02
N LEU A 376 7.02 1.74 -18.89
CA LEU A 376 6.56 1.84 -20.27
C LEU A 376 5.05 2.05 -20.35
N ILE A 377 4.28 1.27 -19.60
CA ILE A 377 2.82 1.40 -19.50
C ILE A 377 2.45 2.81 -19.01
N ARG A 378 3.10 3.30 -17.95
CA ARG A 378 2.82 4.63 -17.41
C ARG A 378 3.17 5.77 -18.36
N LYS A 379 4.23 5.60 -19.15
CA LYS A 379 4.59 6.57 -20.19
C LYS A 379 3.52 6.63 -21.27
N GLU A 380 3.09 5.49 -21.78
CA GLU A 380 2.03 5.37 -22.79
C GLU A 380 0.70 5.96 -22.29
N LYS A 381 0.31 5.58 -21.06
CA LYS A 381 -0.96 5.99 -20.43
C LYS A 381 -0.90 7.40 -19.81
N LYS A 382 0.20 8.13 -19.97
CA LYS A 382 0.38 9.49 -19.46
C LYS A 382 0.17 9.57 -17.93
N LEU A 383 0.83 8.68 -17.16
CA LEU A 383 0.72 8.55 -15.71
C LEU A 383 2.03 9.00 -15.01
N PRO A 384 2.04 9.22 -13.68
CA PRO A 384 3.26 9.41 -12.94
C PRO A 384 4.23 8.24 -13.12
N PRO A 385 5.55 8.47 -13.27
CA PRO A 385 6.29 9.70 -13.01
C PRO A 385 6.41 10.66 -14.21
N PHE A 386 5.77 10.42 -15.34
CA PHE A 386 5.86 11.25 -16.54
C PHE A 386 4.88 12.43 -16.54
N TYR A 387 3.73 12.22 -15.94
CA TYR A 387 2.68 13.21 -15.77
C TYR A 387 2.46 13.49 -14.27
N ARG A 388 1.84 14.60 -13.96
CA ARG A 388 1.38 14.97 -12.63
C ARG A 388 -0.10 14.67 -12.52
N LEU A 389 -0.51 14.15 -11.37
CA LEU A 389 -1.92 14.00 -11.02
C LEU A 389 -2.27 14.99 -9.92
N ILE A 390 -3.46 15.59 -10.01
CA ILE A 390 -4.00 16.44 -8.96
C ILE A 390 -5.44 16.01 -8.71
N SER A 391 -5.75 15.66 -7.48
CA SER A 391 -7.07 15.26 -7.04
C SER A 391 -7.74 16.43 -6.30
N LEU A 392 -8.86 16.91 -6.83
CA LEU A 392 -9.75 17.82 -6.11
C LEU A 392 -10.80 16.97 -5.42
N ILE A 393 -10.78 16.97 -4.09
CA ILE A 393 -11.68 16.16 -3.25
C ILE A 393 -12.72 17.12 -2.66
N ILE A 394 -13.98 16.89 -3.00
CA ILE A 394 -15.11 17.67 -2.53
C ILE A 394 -15.91 16.81 -1.56
N SER A 395 -16.10 17.28 -0.35
CA SER A 395 -16.85 16.56 0.68
C SER A 395 -17.91 17.41 1.36
N GLY A 396 -19.01 16.77 1.80
CA GLY A 396 -20.12 17.45 2.45
C GLY A 396 -21.24 16.49 2.86
N LYS A 397 -22.23 17.02 3.60
CA LYS A 397 -23.34 16.20 4.14
C LYS A 397 -24.35 15.74 3.10
N ASN A 398 -24.47 16.45 1.97
CA ASN A 398 -25.45 16.16 0.92
C ASN A 398 -24.74 15.81 -0.40
N GLU A 399 -25.06 14.64 -0.94
CA GLU A 399 -24.46 14.10 -2.16
C GLU A 399 -24.75 14.98 -3.39
N LEU A 400 -26.00 15.40 -3.55
CA LEU A 400 -26.38 16.22 -4.70
C LEU A 400 -25.68 17.60 -4.67
N SER A 401 -25.55 18.19 -3.49
CA SER A 401 -24.87 19.49 -3.32
C SER A 401 -23.39 19.41 -3.67
N ILE A 402 -22.68 18.39 -3.22
CA ILE A 402 -21.26 18.22 -3.55
C ILE A 402 -21.05 17.93 -5.05
N MET A 403 -21.95 17.17 -5.68
CA MET A 403 -21.86 16.90 -7.12
C MET A 403 -22.14 18.15 -7.96
N LYS A 404 -23.16 18.94 -7.59
CA LYS A 404 -23.41 20.24 -8.24
C LYS A 404 -22.22 21.18 -8.11
N PHE A 405 -21.67 21.30 -6.91
CA PHE A 405 -20.49 22.14 -6.67
C PHE A 405 -19.26 21.65 -7.43
N ALA A 406 -19.06 20.34 -7.52
CA ALA A 406 -17.97 19.74 -8.31
C ALA A 406 -18.11 20.05 -9.81
N MET A 407 -19.34 20.11 -10.35
CA MET A 407 -19.57 20.55 -11.73
C MET A 407 -19.21 22.02 -11.93
N VAL A 408 -19.54 22.90 -10.98
CA VAL A 408 -19.13 24.31 -11.00
C VAL A 408 -17.62 24.43 -11.00
N ILE A 409 -16.92 23.68 -10.13
CA ILE A 409 -15.46 23.65 -10.13
C ILE A 409 -14.94 23.21 -11.49
N LYS A 410 -15.46 22.10 -12.03
CA LYS A 410 -15.00 21.56 -13.32
C LYS A 410 -15.15 22.58 -14.47
N SER A 411 -16.24 23.32 -14.51
CA SER A 411 -16.48 24.33 -15.56
C SER A 411 -15.53 25.53 -15.44
N SER A 412 -15.04 25.82 -14.24
CA SER A 412 -14.11 26.93 -13.95
C SER A 412 -12.65 26.55 -14.13
N LEU A 413 -12.34 25.26 -14.32
CA LEU A 413 -10.96 24.82 -14.53
C LEU A 413 -10.42 25.24 -15.91
N PRO A 414 -9.10 25.42 -16.04
CA PRO A 414 -8.49 25.91 -17.25
C PRO A 414 -8.67 24.90 -18.40
N LYS A 415 -9.13 25.37 -19.56
CA LYS A 415 -9.28 24.58 -20.80
C LYS A 415 -7.97 24.59 -21.58
N ILE A 416 -6.99 23.83 -21.10
CA ILE A 416 -5.68 23.70 -21.77
C ILE A 416 -5.64 22.33 -22.49
N LYS A 417 -5.31 22.31 -23.79
CA LYS A 417 -5.31 21.11 -24.65
C LYS A 417 -4.50 19.94 -24.07
N GLN A 418 -3.46 20.23 -23.30
CA GLN A 418 -2.57 19.22 -22.71
C GLN A 418 -3.08 18.65 -21.37
N ILE A 419 -4.12 19.24 -20.79
CA ILE A 419 -4.69 18.83 -19.50
C ILE A 419 -5.90 17.93 -19.75
N ASN A 420 -5.96 16.84 -19.00
CA ASN A 420 -7.12 15.96 -19.00
C ASN A 420 -7.83 16.04 -17.62
N ILE A 421 -9.12 16.41 -17.64
CA ILE A 421 -9.95 16.56 -16.44
C ILE A 421 -10.98 15.44 -16.41
N LEU A 422 -10.84 14.50 -15.49
CA LEU A 422 -11.67 13.33 -15.30
C LEU A 422 -12.66 13.54 -14.15
N GLY A 423 -13.86 13.03 -14.28
CA GLY A 423 -14.92 13.19 -13.29
C GLY A 423 -15.77 14.47 -13.54
N PRO A 424 -16.54 15.01 -12.55
CA PRO A 424 -16.57 14.52 -11.16
C PRO A 424 -17.22 13.13 -11.03
N VAL A 425 -16.74 12.38 -10.04
CA VAL A 425 -17.21 11.02 -9.73
C VAL A 425 -17.21 10.82 -8.22
N LEU A 426 -18.19 10.09 -7.70
CA LEU A 426 -18.19 9.69 -6.29
C LEU A 426 -16.95 8.87 -5.95
N ALA A 427 -16.36 9.14 -4.78
CA ALA A 427 -15.23 8.35 -4.30
C ALA A 427 -15.60 6.86 -4.12
N PRO A 428 -14.63 5.93 -4.19
CA PRO A 428 -14.87 4.49 -3.96
C PRO A 428 -15.58 4.23 -2.63
N ILE A 429 -15.17 4.92 -1.59
CA ILE A 429 -15.90 4.99 -0.32
C ILE A 429 -16.72 6.28 -0.34
N THR A 430 -17.96 6.17 -0.76
CA THR A 430 -18.84 7.32 -1.00
C THR A 430 -19.16 8.13 0.24
N LYS A 431 -19.13 7.51 1.43
CA LYS A 431 -19.47 8.17 2.70
C LYS A 431 -18.51 7.77 3.81
N ILE A 432 -17.82 8.76 4.39
CA ILE A 432 -16.94 8.60 5.55
C ILE A 432 -17.36 9.59 6.63
N ARG A 433 -17.50 9.14 7.87
CA ARG A 433 -17.87 9.98 9.03
C ARG A 433 -19.08 10.89 8.72
N ARG A 434 -20.12 10.32 8.12
CA ARG A 434 -21.37 11.00 7.70
C ARG A 434 -21.21 12.04 6.58
N SER A 435 -20.05 12.16 5.94
CA SER A 435 -19.81 13.06 4.80
C SER A 435 -19.69 12.27 3.50
N TYR A 436 -20.40 12.70 2.47
CA TYR A 436 -20.22 12.20 1.10
C TYR A 436 -18.97 12.80 0.49
N ARG A 437 -18.35 12.09 -0.45
CA ARG A 437 -17.13 12.52 -1.14
C ARG A 437 -17.26 12.30 -2.63
N CYS A 438 -16.89 13.31 -3.40
CA CYS A 438 -16.68 13.18 -4.84
C CYS A 438 -15.30 13.75 -5.22
N ARG A 439 -14.83 13.40 -6.41
CA ARG A 439 -13.50 13.73 -6.86
C ARG A 439 -13.49 14.18 -8.32
N ILE A 440 -12.65 15.17 -8.60
CA ILE A 440 -12.20 15.53 -9.93
C ILE A 440 -10.70 15.20 -9.99
N LEU A 441 -10.28 14.44 -11.00
CA LEU A 441 -8.87 14.10 -11.20
C LEU A 441 -8.34 14.86 -12.42
N ILE A 442 -7.26 15.61 -12.21
CA ILE A 442 -6.60 16.39 -13.24
C ILE A 442 -5.27 15.73 -13.56
N ARG A 443 -5.00 15.51 -14.83
CA ARG A 443 -3.75 14.94 -15.34
C ARG A 443 -3.08 15.96 -16.25
N ALA A 444 -1.84 16.33 -15.94
CA ALA A 444 -1.08 17.33 -16.66
C ALA A 444 0.38 16.86 -16.90
N PRO A 445 1.02 17.27 -18.01
CA PRO A 445 2.46 17.03 -18.22
C PRO A 445 3.28 17.70 -17.11
N LYS A 446 4.41 17.10 -16.73
CA LYS A 446 5.27 17.64 -15.66
C LYS A 446 5.91 19.00 -15.96
N ASN A 447 6.12 19.30 -17.25
CA ASN A 447 6.68 20.59 -17.70
C ASN A 447 5.67 21.74 -17.64
N LEU A 448 4.38 21.45 -17.45
CA LEU A 448 3.37 22.46 -17.27
C LEU A 448 3.24 22.82 -15.78
N PHE A 449 3.40 24.10 -15.44
CA PHE A 449 3.23 24.60 -14.06
C PHE A 449 1.75 24.71 -13.71
N ILE A 450 1.06 23.56 -13.69
CA ILE A 450 -0.40 23.46 -13.52
C ILE A 450 -0.91 24.08 -12.20
N GLN A 451 -0.08 24.11 -11.15
CA GLN A 451 -0.46 24.66 -9.84
C GLN A 451 -0.85 26.13 -9.94
N LYS A 452 -0.15 26.94 -10.75
CA LYS A 452 -0.48 28.34 -10.98
C LYS A 452 -1.89 28.49 -11.55
N TYR A 453 -2.18 27.78 -12.63
CA TYR A 453 -3.50 27.85 -13.28
C TYR A 453 -4.64 27.36 -12.36
N LEU A 454 -4.38 26.32 -11.57
CA LEU A 454 -5.38 25.82 -10.60
C LEU A 454 -5.61 26.82 -9.48
N SER A 455 -4.55 27.41 -8.92
CA SER A 455 -4.67 28.44 -7.88
C SER A 455 -5.51 29.61 -8.37
N GLU A 456 -5.23 30.13 -9.56
CA GLU A 456 -5.98 31.24 -10.17
C GLU A 456 -7.45 30.89 -10.38
N SER A 457 -7.76 29.66 -10.79
CA SER A 457 -9.13 29.21 -11.02
C SER A 457 -9.88 28.95 -9.69
N LEU A 458 -9.24 28.28 -8.74
CA LEU A 458 -9.87 27.91 -7.47
C LEU A 458 -10.07 29.11 -6.55
N ASN A 459 -9.19 30.11 -6.57
CA ASN A 459 -9.33 31.33 -5.78
C ASN A 459 -10.56 32.18 -6.20
N LYS A 460 -11.06 31.98 -7.40
CA LYS A 460 -12.30 32.65 -7.89
C LYS A 460 -13.57 31.95 -7.42
N ILE A 461 -13.48 30.79 -6.84
CA ILE A 461 -14.63 29.98 -6.43
C ILE A 461 -14.84 30.11 -4.93
N LYS A 462 -16.01 30.64 -4.55
CA LYS A 462 -16.43 30.67 -3.14
C LYS A 462 -16.91 29.26 -2.74
N VAL A 463 -16.23 28.65 -1.77
CA VAL A 463 -16.67 27.36 -1.22
C VAL A 463 -17.96 27.55 -0.44
N LEU A 464 -18.97 26.75 -0.75
CA LEU A 464 -20.28 26.83 -0.12
C LEU A 464 -20.25 26.36 1.34
N PRO A 465 -21.06 26.92 2.25
CA PRO A 465 -21.17 26.44 3.62
C PRO A 465 -21.50 24.95 3.67
N GLY A 466 -20.81 24.22 4.55
CA GLY A 466 -21.00 22.76 4.69
C GLY A 466 -20.32 21.89 3.62
N ILE A 467 -19.61 22.49 2.67
CA ILE A 467 -18.77 21.82 1.70
C ILE A 467 -17.30 22.09 2.03
N LYS A 468 -16.47 21.07 1.91
CA LYS A 468 -15.00 21.16 2.03
C LYS A 468 -14.39 20.82 0.68
N LEU A 469 -13.45 21.64 0.22
CA LEU A 469 -12.61 21.38 -0.95
C LEU A 469 -11.17 21.13 -0.49
N GLU A 470 -10.61 20.01 -0.90
CA GLU A 470 -9.21 19.66 -0.64
C GLU A 470 -8.50 19.43 -1.97
N VAL A 471 -7.26 19.91 -2.06
CA VAL A 471 -6.40 19.74 -3.23
C VAL A 471 -5.24 18.82 -2.85
N ASP A 472 -5.17 17.66 -3.47
CA ASP A 472 -4.08 16.72 -3.28
C ASP A 472 -3.24 16.60 -4.56
N VAL A 473 -1.99 17.05 -4.46
CA VAL A 473 -1.03 17.01 -5.56
C VAL A 473 -0.23 15.72 -5.46
N ASP A 474 -0.11 15.02 -6.59
CA ASP A 474 0.52 13.71 -6.71
C ASP A 474 -0.02 12.71 -5.66
N PRO A 475 -1.34 12.40 -5.71
CA PRO A 475 -1.97 11.49 -4.78
C PRO A 475 -1.36 10.10 -4.83
N VAL A 476 -1.15 9.52 -3.66
CA VAL A 476 -0.63 8.15 -3.51
C VAL A 476 -1.78 7.17 -3.29
N ASN A 477 -2.88 7.64 -2.70
CA ASN A 477 -4.09 6.86 -2.48
C ASN A 477 -5.26 7.48 -3.22
N PHE A 478 -6.14 6.62 -3.73
CA PHE A 478 -7.30 7.02 -4.51
C PHE A 478 -8.63 6.57 -3.86
N SER A 479 -8.61 6.23 -2.57
CA SER A 479 -9.79 5.85 -1.78
C SER A 479 -10.56 7.06 -1.23
#